data_836be566330cecb40c6b7c5e6f2adeb3
#
_entry.id   836be566330cecb40c6b7c5e6f2adeb3
#
_cell.length_a   1.000
_cell.length_b   1.000
_cell.length_c   1.000
_cell.angle_alpha   90.00
_cell.angle_beta   90.00
_cell.angle_gamma   90.00
#
_symmetry.space_group_name_H-M   'P 1'
#
loop_
_entity.id
_entity.type
_entity.pdbx_description
1 polymer ?
#
loop_
_entity_poly.entity_id
_entity_poly.type
_entity_poly.pdbx_seq_one_letter_code
_entity_poly.pdbx_strand_id
1 'polypeptide(L)'
;MGFSKMLELLQEKNKGYIILANAGAFYLARGKDAVKLNKILGLKLLCMEPEVCKIGIPVNSIETYMKKIEEKKYSYIVYYFNQQTNRLEVIKKYTGKNVSD
;
A
#
# COMPACT_ATOMS: atom_id res chain seq x y z
N MET A 1 -8.56 14.80 -9.00
CA MET A 1 -8.26 14.20 -7.69
C MET A 1 -6.81 13.79 -7.64
N GLY A 2 -6.08 14.21 -6.60
CA GLY A 2 -4.69 13.85 -6.45
C GLY A 2 -4.47 12.41 -6.03
N PHE A 3 -3.26 11.90 -6.26
CA PHE A 3 -2.90 10.53 -5.93
C PHE A 3 -3.04 10.24 -4.43
N SER A 4 -2.61 11.17 -3.57
CA SER A 4 -2.74 11.00 -2.12
C SER A 4 -4.20 10.89 -1.68
N LYS A 5 -5.06 11.68 -2.29
CA LYS A 5 -6.49 11.64 -1.97
C LYS A 5 -7.10 10.31 -2.40
N MET A 6 -6.66 9.81 -3.55
CA MET A 6 -7.11 8.52 -4.03
C MET A 6 -6.72 7.40 -3.08
N LEU A 7 -5.46 7.40 -2.60
CA LEU A 7 -5.01 6.41 -1.62
C LEU A 7 -5.80 6.49 -0.34
N GLU A 8 -6.09 7.72 0.13
CA GLU A 8 -6.89 7.91 1.34
C GLU A 8 -8.27 7.28 1.20
N LEU A 9 -8.92 7.48 0.04
CA LEU A 9 -10.24 6.91 -0.21
C LEU A 9 -10.19 5.38 -0.26
N LEU A 10 -9.14 4.82 -0.86
CA LEU A 10 -8.96 3.37 -0.89
C LEU A 10 -8.76 2.80 0.51
N GLN A 11 -8.03 3.52 1.36
CA GLN A 11 -7.84 3.11 2.75
C GLN A 11 -9.15 3.11 3.52
N GLU A 12 -9.98 4.12 3.32
CA GLU A 12 -11.27 4.21 3.98
C GLU A 12 -12.22 3.11 3.52
N LYS A 13 -12.17 2.78 2.23
CA LYS A 13 -13.02 1.75 1.65
C LYS A 13 -12.61 0.34 2.09
N ASN A 14 -11.34 0.15 2.38
CA ASN A 14 -10.77 -1.17 2.69
C ASN A 14 -10.09 -1.17 4.06
N LYS A 15 -10.84 -0.88 5.10
CA LYS A 15 -10.30 -0.84 6.46
C LYS A 15 -9.71 -2.18 6.84
N GLY A 16 -8.57 -2.14 7.50
CA GLY A 16 -7.86 -3.35 7.91
C GLY A 16 -6.87 -3.85 6.86
N TYR A 17 -6.89 -3.30 5.66
CA TYR A 17 -5.96 -3.67 4.60
C TYR A 17 -4.89 -2.59 4.41
N ILE A 18 -3.64 -3.04 4.22
CA ILE A 18 -2.57 -2.14 3.82
C ILE A 18 -2.75 -1.88 2.32
N ILE A 19 -2.87 -0.62 1.93
CA ILE A 19 -3.10 -0.25 0.54
C ILE A 19 -1.79 0.19 -0.11
N LEU A 20 -1.44 -0.46 -1.20
CA LEU A 20 -0.29 -0.12 -2.02
C LEU A 20 -0.79 0.18 -3.43
N ALA A 21 -0.39 1.31 -3.98
CA ALA A 21 -0.83 1.68 -5.32
C ALA A 21 0.36 2.11 -6.17
N ASN A 22 0.39 1.65 -7.40
CA ASN A 22 1.47 1.95 -8.33
C ASN A 22 1.50 3.43 -8.71
N ALA A 23 2.69 4.00 -8.67
CA ALA A 23 2.96 5.35 -9.13
C ALA A 23 4.34 5.35 -9.78
N GLY A 24 4.38 5.20 -11.10
CA GLY A 24 5.64 5.13 -11.84
C GLY A 24 6.46 3.91 -11.45
N ALA A 25 7.67 4.13 -10.98
CA ALA A 25 8.61 3.06 -10.63
C ALA A 25 8.40 2.46 -9.24
N PHE A 26 7.39 2.95 -8.52
CA PHE A 26 7.16 2.54 -7.12
C PHE A 26 5.71 2.17 -6.86
N TYR A 27 5.52 1.33 -5.85
CA TYR A 27 4.22 1.15 -5.21
C TYR A 27 4.25 1.97 -3.93
N LEU A 28 3.26 2.83 -3.73
CA LEU A 28 3.25 3.77 -2.62
C LEU A 28 2.19 3.41 -1.59
N ALA A 29 2.54 3.58 -0.32
CA ALA A 29 1.61 3.54 0.80
C ALA A 29 1.74 4.89 1.52
N ARG A 30 0.65 5.33 2.18
CA ARG A 30 0.66 6.59 2.88
C ARG A 30 0.02 6.46 4.27
N GLY A 31 0.33 7.44 5.12
CA GLY A 31 -0.29 7.57 6.42
C GLY A 31 -0.06 6.36 7.31
N LYS A 32 -1.11 5.85 7.91
CA LYS A 32 -1.00 4.74 8.85
C LYS A 32 -0.47 3.46 8.21
N ASP A 33 -0.75 3.26 6.92
CA ASP A 33 -0.22 2.09 6.21
C ASP A 33 1.28 2.19 6.04
N ALA A 34 1.79 3.39 5.75
CA ALA A 34 3.23 3.61 5.65
C ALA A 34 3.90 3.35 7.01
N VAL A 35 3.31 3.85 8.08
CA VAL A 35 3.83 3.63 9.44
C VAL A 35 3.86 2.14 9.77
N LYS A 36 2.79 1.43 9.40
CA LYS A 36 2.71 -0.01 9.64
C LYS A 36 3.81 -0.76 8.87
N LEU A 37 3.99 -0.44 7.60
CA LEU A 37 5.03 -1.07 6.78
C LEU A 37 6.44 -0.78 7.31
N ASN A 38 6.66 0.42 7.83
CA ASN A 38 7.91 0.75 8.48
C ASN A 38 8.16 -0.19 9.67
N LYS A 39 7.13 -0.43 10.48
CA LYS A 39 7.27 -1.27 11.67
C LYS A 39 7.49 -2.75 11.33
N ILE A 40 6.73 -3.28 10.37
CA ILE A 40 6.78 -4.72 10.11
C ILE A 40 7.86 -5.12 9.12
N LEU A 41 8.29 -4.21 8.25
CA LEU A 41 9.27 -4.53 7.21
C LEU A 41 10.58 -3.75 7.33
N GLY A 42 10.61 -2.75 8.21
CA GLY A 42 11.80 -1.91 8.37
C GLY A 42 12.06 -0.99 7.19
N LEU A 43 11.05 -0.74 6.35
CA LEU A 43 11.20 0.15 5.21
C LEU A 43 11.31 1.60 5.67
N LYS A 44 12.10 2.38 4.90
CA LYS A 44 12.33 3.78 5.24
C LYS A 44 11.06 4.60 5.09
N LEU A 45 10.72 5.34 6.13
CA LEU A 45 9.54 6.18 6.17
C LEU A 45 9.94 7.61 5.82
N LEU A 46 9.24 8.20 4.85
CA LEU A 46 9.44 9.59 4.47
C LEU A 46 8.22 10.39 4.89
N CYS A 47 8.43 11.34 5.80
CA CYS A 47 7.33 12.18 6.29
C CYS A 47 7.56 13.61 5.81
N MET A 48 6.69 14.09 4.91
CA MET A 48 6.77 15.44 4.37
C MET A 48 6.22 16.47 5.33
N GLU A 49 5.24 16.05 6.13
CA GLU A 49 4.61 16.86 7.15
C GLU A 49 4.35 15.94 8.35
N PRO A 50 4.10 16.50 9.55
CA PRO A 50 3.90 15.66 10.74
C PRO A 50 2.87 14.53 10.58
N GLU A 51 1.88 14.74 9.72
CA GLU A 51 0.78 13.79 9.55
C GLU A 51 0.81 13.03 8.24
N VAL A 52 1.76 13.34 7.35
CA VAL A 52 1.80 12.72 6.03
C VAL A 52 3.11 11.99 5.83
N CYS A 53 3.08 10.70 6.07
CA CYS A 53 4.21 9.81 5.86
C CYS A 53 3.95 8.90 4.67
N LYS A 54 5.01 8.56 3.94
CA LYS A 54 4.93 7.72 2.75
C LYS A 54 6.04 6.68 2.75
N ILE A 55 5.77 5.55 2.13
CA ILE A 55 6.76 4.52 1.84
C ILE A 55 6.60 4.15 0.37
N GLY A 56 7.74 4.01 -0.33
CA GLY A 56 7.75 3.54 -1.71
C GLY A 56 8.47 2.22 -1.81
N ILE A 57 7.85 1.25 -2.47
CA ILE A 57 8.46 -0.04 -2.76
C ILE A 57 8.72 -0.10 -4.25
N PRO A 58 9.99 -0.28 -4.70
CA PRO A 58 10.26 -0.39 -6.13
C PRO A 58 9.45 -1.52 -6.77
N VAL A 59 8.96 -1.30 -8.00
CA VAL A 59 8.13 -2.30 -8.68
C VAL A 59 8.83 -3.64 -8.78
N ASN A 60 10.16 -3.65 -8.93
CA ASN A 60 10.94 -4.89 -9.03
C ASN A 60 11.02 -5.67 -7.73
N SER A 61 10.69 -5.04 -6.62
CA SER A 61 10.79 -5.65 -5.28
C SER A 61 9.44 -5.98 -4.68
N ILE A 62 8.35 -5.65 -5.38
CA ILE A 62 7.01 -5.75 -4.77
C ILE A 62 6.67 -7.19 -4.35
N GLU A 63 7.03 -8.18 -5.15
CA GLU A 63 6.70 -9.56 -4.81
C GLU A 63 7.41 -10.02 -3.54
N THR A 64 8.66 -9.62 -3.37
CA THR A 64 9.42 -9.95 -2.17
C THR A 64 8.74 -9.39 -0.91
N TYR A 65 8.30 -8.13 -0.99
CA TYR A 65 7.66 -7.50 0.15
C TYR A 65 6.24 -8.02 0.39
N MET A 66 5.53 -8.37 -0.68
CA MET A 66 4.22 -9.01 -0.53
C MET A 66 4.33 -10.30 0.28
N LYS A 67 5.34 -11.12 -0.03
CA LYS A 67 5.57 -12.35 0.72
C LYS A 67 5.87 -12.08 2.19
N LYS A 68 6.66 -11.04 2.47
CA LYS A 68 7.00 -10.67 3.86
C LYS A 68 5.76 -10.23 4.64
N ILE A 69 4.87 -9.46 4.00
CA ILE A 69 3.62 -9.04 4.63
C ILE A 69 2.74 -10.26 4.92
N GLU A 70 2.67 -11.20 3.97
CA GLU A 70 1.89 -12.42 4.14
C GLU A 70 2.43 -13.30 5.26
N GLU A 71 3.76 -13.38 5.39
CA GLU A 71 4.39 -14.14 6.46
C GLU A 71 4.00 -13.61 7.84
N LYS A 72 3.77 -12.32 7.93
CA LYS A 72 3.34 -11.69 9.18
C LYS A 72 1.83 -11.67 9.35
N LYS A 73 1.09 -12.26 8.41
CA LYS A 73 -0.37 -12.43 8.45
C LYS A 73 -1.14 -11.12 8.39
N TYR A 74 -0.56 -10.08 7.80
CA TYR A 74 -1.26 -8.82 7.57
C TYR A 74 -1.98 -8.84 6.23
N SER A 75 -3.13 -8.20 6.19
CA SER A 75 -3.91 -8.07 4.96
C SER A 75 -3.41 -6.90 4.13
N TYR A 76 -3.39 -7.06 2.82
CA TYR A 76 -2.98 -5.97 1.93
C TYR A 76 -3.70 -6.07 0.59
N ILE A 77 -3.78 -4.95 -0.12
CA ILE A 77 -4.29 -4.90 -1.49
C ILE A 77 -3.31 -4.06 -2.29
N VAL A 78 -2.88 -4.59 -3.44
CA VAL A 78 -2.01 -3.88 -4.36
C VAL A 78 -2.80 -3.47 -5.58
N TYR A 79 -2.79 -2.18 -5.88
CA TYR A 79 -3.47 -1.61 -7.04
C TYR A 79 -2.47 -1.19 -8.10
N TYR A 80 -2.86 -1.38 -9.34
CA TYR A 80 -2.09 -0.93 -10.49
C TYR A 80 -2.95 0.05 -11.29
N PHE A 81 -2.37 1.19 -11.67
CA PHE A 81 -3.08 2.16 -12.49
C PHE A 81 -2.86 1.81 -13.96
N ASN A 82 -3.94 1.44 -14.63
CA ASN A 82 -3.90 1.13 -16.04
C ASN A 82 -4.10 2.41 -16.84
N GLN A 83 -3.04 2.88 -17.49
CA GLN A 83 -3.07 4.15 -18.23
C GLN A 83 -3.97 4.08 -19.47
N GLN A 84 -4.14 2.90 -20.05
CA GLN A 84 -4.98 2.75 -21.23
C GLN A 84 -6.47 2.88 -20.91
N THR A 85 -6.89 2.32 -19.78
CA THR A 85 -8.28 2.38 -19.34
C THR A 85 -8.55 3.51 -18.37
N ASN A 86 -7.49 4.14 -17.87
CA ASN A 86 -7.55 5.20 -16.85
C ASN A 86 -8.23 4.71 -15.58
N ARG A 87 -8.01 3.45 -15.21
CA ARG A 87 -8.61 2.82 -14.04
C ARG A 87 -7.59 2.16 -13.15
N LEU A 88 -7.94 2.06 -11.86
CA LEU A 88 -7.17 1.28 -10.91
C LEU A 88 -7.66 -0.16 -10.94
N GLU A 89 -6.72 -1.08 -10.99
CA GLU A 89 -7.01 -2.52 -11.01
C GLU A 89 -6.34 -3.19 -9.82
N VAL A 90 -7.04 -4.10 -9.17
CA VAL A 90 -6.45 -4.89 -8.10
C VAL A 90 -5.61 -5.99 -8.74
N ILE A 91 -4.31 -5.99 -8.47
CA ILE A 91 -3.43 -7.04 -8.99
C ILE A 91 -3.15 -8.11 -7.94
N LYS A 92 -3.37 -7.79 -6.66
CA LYS A 92 -3.20 -8.78 -5.60
C LYS A 92 -3.99 -8.33 -4.37
N LYS A 93 -4.74 -9.26 -3.80
CA LYS A 93 -5.43 -9.03 -2.54
C LYS A 93 -5.19 -10.24 -1.64
N TYR A 94 -4.70 -9.98 -0.44
CA TYR A 94 -4.45 -11.03 0.54
C TYR A 94 -5.14 -10.66 1.85
N THR A 95 -5.91 -11.60 2.38
CA THR A 95 -6.60 -11.39 3.65
C THR A 95 -5.93 -12.25 4.72
N GLY A 96 -5.30 -11.58 5.67
CA GLY A 96 -4.61 -12.23 6.77
C GLY A 96 -5.47 -12.28 8.02
N LYS A 97 -4.83 -12.50 9.16
CA LYS A 97 -5.54 -12.66 10.43
C LYS A 97 -5.92 -11.34 11.09
N ASN A 98 -5.40 -10.24 10.60
CA ASN A 98 -5.65 -8.93 11.21
C ASN A 98 -6.97 -8.30 10.78
N VAL A 99 -7.72 -8.98 9.89
CA VAL A 99 -9.02 -8.49 9.43
C VAL A 99 -10.10 -9.41 9.95
N SER A 100 -11.08 -8.83 10.64
CA SER A 100 -12.26 -9.56 11.08
C SER A 100 -13.30 -9.56 9.97
N ASP A 101 -13.84 -10.69 9.68
CA ASP A 101 -14.91 -10.77 8.69
C ASP A 101 -16.25 -10.32 9.28
#